data_fb5538d553afde467d95753866c40007
#
_entry.id   fb5538d553afde467d95753866c40007
#
_cell.length_a   1.000
_cell.length_b   1.000
_cell.length_c   1.000
_cell.angle_alpha   90.00
_cell.angle_beta   90.00
_cell.angle_gamma   90.00
#
_symmetry.space_group_name_H-M   'P 1'
#
loop_
_entity.id
_entity.type
_entity.pdbx_description
1 polymer ?
#
loop_
_entity_poly.entity_id
_entity_poly.type
_entity_poly.pdbx_seq_one_letter_code
_entity_poly.pdbx_strand_id
1 'polypeptide(L)'
;MLIAKGWMTDTKIPTLVTTAASPSQIKTAAVIAFVLLSSAVAAAYLKPHSAVVAPGFIPLVAGISTISDLLAGFLLFAQFRVTGLRLLAVAGSAYSLTGLLSIAYVVSFPGVFVPGIIWANEQTSAWFWIIWHLAFPLVLAGYAISDQSLRAALPINSTSLRSRYYLGGVVIVAGLFVLLVFAAGPVLPKLVVHRMFEPLFTQVLVPLVILADIVAVVALLGRPKEVTTLQLAIGLALLTATLDAFLNSISTERYTASWYVGKVEMFLTSTIVVVTLVAEISDLYRRASELATIDALTGLENRRSLGPRLEWALGHGRREGIQVAFIMIDVDQFKKYNDVFGHAAGDQCLRRVSSALRAQLQRPNDLLIRFGGEEFIVLLVDTDQAGAQTLAERLRTSVEALLIRHAPGVERDVVTVSLGISVAQAALTLGEELLEAADRALYAAKAAGRNCWMFEAPPRAFEAVVAGSILATQ
;
A
#
# COMPACT_ATOMS: atom_id res chain seq x y z
N MET A 1 12.96 35.85 3.84
CA MET A 1 13.67 34.57 3.80
C MET A 1 13.88 33.98 5.21
N LEU A 2 12.88 34.03 6.11
CA LEU A 2 13.02 33.60 7.52
C LEU A 2 11.72 33.03 8.14
N ILE A 3 10.71 32.62 7.33
CA ILE A 3 9.43 32.06 7.83
C ILE A 3 9.20 30.59 7.39
N ALA A 4 10.15 29.96 6.69
CA ALA A 4 9.97 28.57 6.20
C ALA A 4 10.63 27.47 7.07
N LYS A 5 11.09 27.78 8.30
CA LYS A 5 11.81 26.81 9.15
C LYS A 5 11.03 26.22 10.32
N GLY A 6 9.73 26.52 10.46
CA GLY A 6 8.93 26.14 11.65
C GLY A 6 7.90 25.02 11.49
N TRP A 7 7.72 24.39 10.32
CA TRP A 7 6.63 23.43 10.07
C TRP A 7 7.09 22.04 9.63
N MET A 8 8.37 21.73 9.77
CA MET A 8 8.84 20.34 9.69
C MET A 8 8.96 19.78 11.11
N THR A 9 7.87 19.67 11.83
CA THR A 9 7.78 18.76 12.97
C THR A 9 7.75 17.34 12.42
N ASP A 10 8.69 16.57 12.87
CA ASP A 10 9.04 15.15 12.73
C ASP A 10 7.83 14.20 12.76
N THR A 11 6.88 14.34 11.85
CA THR A 11 5.84 13.33 11.59
C THR A 11 6.49 12.23 10.75
N LYS A 12 7.24 11.35 11.43
CA LYS A 12 7.73 10.11 10.86
C LYS A 12 6.53 9.38 10.29
N ILE A 13 6.46 9.29 8.96
CA ILE A 13 5.44 8.48 8.29
C ILE A 13 5.54 7.08 8.90
N PRO A 14 4.48 6.54 9.53
CA PRO A 14 4.50 5.22 10.10
C PRO A 14 4.75 4.20 8.98
N THR A 15 5.84 3.45 9.07
CA THR A 15 6.23 2.42 8.09
C THR A 15 6.32 1.08 8.79
N LEU A 16 6.30 -0.04 8.04
CA LEU A 16 6.51 -1.40 8.54
C LEU A 16 7.70 -1.55 9.49
N VAL A 17 8.71 -0.72 9.30
CA VAL A 17 9.95 -0.77 10.09
C VAL A 17 9.88 0.09 11.34
N THR A 18 8.98 1.08 11.38
CA THR A 18 8.87 2.02 12.50
C THR A 18 7.63 1.79 13.36
N THR A 19 6.60 1.13 12.81
CA THR A 19 5.36 0.85 13.53
C THR A 19 5.45 -0.49 14.24
N ALA A 20 5.13 -0.50 15.53
CA ALA A 20 5.00 -1.74 16.29
C ALA A 20 3.90 -2.62 15.70
N ALA A 21 4.14 -3.93 15.67
CA ALA A 21 3.15 -4.88 15.22
C ALA A 21 1.91 -4.86 16.14
N SER A 22 0.73 -4.85 15.56
CA SER A 22 -0.53 -4.90 16.31
C SER A 22 -0.74 -6.27 16.99
N PRO A 23 -1.53 -6.34 18.06
CA PRO A 23 -1.87 -7.63 18.68
C PRO A 23 -2.48 -8.64 17.71
N SER A 24 -3.25 -8.19 16.71
CA SER A 24 -3.81 -9.06 15.67
C SER A 24 -2.73 -9.61 14.75
N GLN A 25 -1.76 -8.80 14.34
CA GLN A 25 -0.62 -9.24 13.52
C GLN A 25 0.25 -10.26 14.25
N ILE A 26 0.50 -10.04 15.56
CA ILE A 26 1.23 -11.00 16.39
C ILE A 26 0.47 -12.33 16.51
N LYS A 27 -0.85 -12.28 16.74
CA LYS A 27 -1.69 -13.50 16.76
C LYS A 27 -1.67 -14.22 15.41
N THR A 28 -1.81 -13.52 14.32
CA THR A 28 -1.75 -14.11 12.98
C THR A 28 -0.39 -14.76 12.72
N ALA A 29 0.72 -14.09 13.06
CA ALA A 29 2.05 -14.66 12.96
C ALA A 29 2.23 -15.91 13.82
N ALA A 30 1.70 -15.92 15.04
CA ALA A 30 1.73 -17.09 15.93
C ALA A 30 0.93 -18.27 15.36
N VAL A 31 -0.26 -18.01 14.76
CA VAL A 31 -1.06 -19.05 14.10
C VAL A 31 -0.31 -19.62 12.88
N ILE A 32 0.28 -18.76 12.05
CA ILE A 32 1.08 -19.21 10.90
C ILE A 32 2.26 -20.06 11.40
N ALA A 33 3.01 -19.60 12.39
CA ALA A 33 4.13 -20.35 12.97
C ALA A 33 3.68 -21.71 13.51
N PHE A 34 2.54 -21.77 14.20
CA PHE A 34 1.98 -23.02 14.71
C PHE A 34 1.61 -24.00 13.60
N VAL A 35 0.99 -23.53 12.51
CA VAL A 35 0.64 -24.37 11.36
C VAL A 35 1.90 -24.92 10.69
N LEU A 36 2.92 -24.07 10.47
CA LEU A 36 4.20 -24.47 9.89
C LEU A 36 4.93 -25.50 10.76
N LEU A 37 5.02 -25.29 12.06
CA LEU A 37 5.61 -26.24 12.99
C LEU A 37 4.84 -27.57 13.00
N SER A 38 3.51 -27.51 12.95
CA SER A 38 2.67 -28.71 12.91
C SER A 38 2.87 -29.51 11.63
N SER A 39 2.99 -28.82 10.48
CA SER A 39 3.28 -29.46 9.17
C SER A 39 4.64 -30.13 9.15
N ALA A 40 5.67 -29.46 9.69
CA ALA A 40 7.02 -30.03 9.79
C ALA A 40 7.08 -31.24 10.72
N VAL A 41 6.41 -31.20 11.89
CA VAL A 41 6.29 -32.34 12.81
C VAL A 41 5.56 -33.51 12.15
N ALA A 42 4.44 -33.25 11.46
CA ALA A 42 3.73 -34.29 10.74
C ALA A 42 4.58 -34.93 9.64
N ALA A 43 5.31 -34.10 8.87
CA ALA A 43 6.24 -34.58 7.85
C ALA A 43 7.39 -35.42 8.42
N ALA A 44 7.94 -35.01 9.57
CA ALA A 44 8.97 -35.76 10.28
C ALA A 44 8.46 -37.12 10.78
N TYR A 45 7.20 -37.18 11.24
CA TYR A 45 6.59 -38.42 11.73
C TYR A 45 6.26 -39.41 10.61
N LEU A 46 5.84 -38.90 9.43
CA LEU A 46 5.51 -39.75 8.27
C LEU A 46 6.70 -40.55 7.73
N LYS A 47 7.90 -40.30 8.19
CA LYS A 47 9.18 -40.96 7.90
C LYS A 47 9.46 -41.33 6.43
N PRO A 48 10.69 -41.63 6.06
CA PRO A 48 11.14 -41.57 4.66
C PRO A 48 10.58 -42.66 3.79
N HIS A 49 9.28 -42.62 3.52
CA HIS A 49 8.75 -43.34 2.39
C HIS A 49 9.22 -42.58 1.17
N SER A 50 9.99 -43.23 0.33
CA SER A 50 10.35 -42.71 -0.98
C SER A 50 9.07 -42.35 -1.73
N ALA A 51 8.82 -41.06 -1.88
CA ALA A 51 7.69 -40.58 -2.65
C ALA A 51 8.01 -40.68 -4.14
N VAL A 52 6.98 -40.57 -4.99
CA VAL A 52 7.16 -40.57 -6.43
C VAL A 52 8.07 -39.43 -6.83
N VAL A 53 9.10 -39.72 -7.63
CA VAL A 53 9.99 -38.71 -8.19
C VAL A 53 9.22 -37.85 -9.19
N ALA A 54 8.99 -36.58 -8.87
CA ALA A 54 8.33 -35.60 -9.71
C ALA A 54 9.35 -34.61 -10.28
N PRO A 55 9.89 -34.81 -11.49
CA PRO A 55 10.96 -33.97 -12.04
C PRO A 55 10.59 -32.48 -12.18
N GLY A 56 9.31 -32.20 -12.47
CA GLY A 56 8.78 -30.83 -12.61
C GLY A 56 8.57 -30.09 -11.29
N PHE A 57 8.64 -30.76 -10.15
CA PHE A 57 8.35 -30.14 -8.84
C PHE A 57 9.39 -29.07 -8.47
N ILE A 58 10.68 -29.36 -8.58
CA ILE A 58 11.75 -28.43 -8.24
C ILE A 58 11.74 -27.16 -9.11
N PRO A 59 11.70 -27.27 -10.46
CA PRO A 59 11.58 -26.07 -11.29
C PRO A 59 10.39 -25.20 -10.94
N LEU A 60 9.25 -25.80 -10.62
CA LEU A 60 8.03 -25.08 -10.26
C LEU A 60 8.21 -24.33 -8.93
N VAL A 61 8.52 -25.05 -7.86
CA VAL A 61 8.61 -24.45 -6.50
C VAL A 61 9.76 -23.47 -6.41
N ALA A 62 10.95 -23.87 -6.87
CA ALA A 62 12.12 -22.99 -6.82
C ALA A 62 11.99 -21.80 -7.79
N GLY A 63 11.32 -21.97 -8.94
CA GLY A 63 11.01 -20.86 -9.87
C GLY A 63 10.10 -19.82 -9.23
N ILE A 64 9.03 -20.25 -8.57
CA ILE A 64 8.13 -19.34 -7.85
C ILE A 64 8.85 -18.67 -6.68
N SER A 65 9.65 -19.43 -5.90
CA SER A 65 10.46 -18.86 -4.81
C SER A 65 11.44 -17.81 -5.32
N THR A 66 12.13 -18.08 -6.44
CA THR A 66 13.04 -17.12 -7.09
C THR A 66 12.34 -15.81 -7.44
N ILE A 67 11.17 -15.89 -8.07
CA ILE A 67 10.37 -14.69 -8.42
C ILE A 67 9.97 -13.95 -7.15
N SER A 68 9.52 -14.66 -6.12
CA SER A 68 9.12 -14.06 -4.84
C SER A 68 10.30 -13.39 -4.13
N ASP A 69 11.48 -14.00 -4.12
CA ASP A 69 12.70 -13.43 -3.53
C ASP A 69 13.14 -12.16 -4.25
N LEU A 70 13.17 -12.18 -5.58
CA LEU A 70 13.54 -11.00 -6.37
C LEU A 70 12.50 -9.89 -6.21
N LEU A 71 11.21 -10.23 -6.14
CA LEU A 71 10.14 -9.27 -5.88
C LEU A 71 10.23 -8.68 -4.46
N ALA A 72 10.48 -9.52 -3.44
CA ALA A 72 10.72 -9.04 -2.08
C ALA A 72 11.92 -8.07 -2.03
N GLY A 73 13.03 -8.44 -2.66
CA GLY A 73 14.21 -7.59 -2.78
C GLY A 73 13.89 -6.26 -3.45
N PHE A 74 13.19 -6.28 -4.58
CA PHE A 74 12.76 -5.07 -5.30
C PHE A 74 11.88 -4.15 -4.43
N LEU A 75 10.85 -4.70 -3.78
CA LEU A 75 9.92 -3.94 -2.92
C LEU A 75 10.65 -3.34 -1.72
N LEU A 76 11.56 -4.09 -1.08
CA LEU A 76 12.38 -3.61 0.03
C LEU A 76 13.30 -2.46 -0.41
N PHE A 77 13.95 -2.56 -1.58
CA PHE A 77 14.74 -1.46 -2.13
C PHE A 77 13.89 -0.25 -2.53
N ALA A 78 12.70 -0.46 -3.06
CA ALA A 78 11.76 0.63 -3.35
C ALA A 78 11.40 1.40 -2.07
N GLN A 79 11.08 0.70 -0.99
CA GLN A 79 10.82 1.32 0.31
C GLN A 79 12.08 1.98 0.91
N PHE A 80 13.26 1.36 0.77
CA PHE A 80 14.52 1.99 1.20
C PHE A 80 14.75 3.35 0.52
N ARG A 81 14.45 3.48 -0.77
CA ARG A 81 14.60 4.75 -1.48
C ARG A 81 13.75 5.87 -0.91
N VAL A 82 12.57 5.54 -0.39
CA VAL A 82 11.62 6.51 0.17
C VAL A 82 11.91 6.81 1.64
N THR A 83 12.31 5.81 2.42
CA THR A 83 12.43 5.93 3.87
C THR A 83 13.87 6.14 4.37
N GLY A 84 14.87 5.69 3.60
CA GLY A 84 16.27 5.69 3.99
C GLY A 84 16.65 4.64 5.04
N LEU A 85 15.72 3.78 5.47
CA LEU A 85 15.94 2.82 6.56
C LEU A 85 16.89 1.69 6.14
N ARG A 86 18.05 1.60 6.78
CA ARG A 86 19.12 0.66 6.43
C ARG A 86 18.70 -0.80 6.44
N LEU A 87 17.83 -1.19 7.40
CA LEU A 87 17.31 -2.57 7.48
C LEU A 87 16.65 -3.01 6.17
N LEU A 88 15.92 -2.10 5.49
CA LEU A 88 15.29 -2.39 4.21
C LEU A 88 16.31 -2.67 3.10
N ALA A 89 17.42 -1.93 3.07
CA ALA A 89 18.48 -2.16 2.10
C ALA A 89 19.19 -3.50 2.33
N VAL A 90 19.45 -3.85 3.59
CA VAL A 90 20.11 -5.10 3.98
C VAL A 90 19.19 -6.29 3.70
N ALA A 91 17.94 -6.23 4.13
CA ALA A 91 16.96 -7.28 3.83
C ALA A 91 16.74 -7.41 2.32
N GLY A 92 16.63 -6.29 1.59
CA GLY A 92 16.55 -6.29 0.12
C GLY A 92 17.77 -6.94 -0.54
N SER A 93 18.98 -6.72 0.01
CA SER A 93 20.20 -7.38 -0.46
C SER A 93 20.17 -8.87 -0.19
N ALA A 94 19.74 -9.31 1.00
CA ALA A 94 19.65 -10.72 1.37
C ALA A 94 18.66 -11.46 0.44
N TYR A 95 17.45 -10.95 0.24
CA TYR A 95 16.45 -11.53 -0.67
C TYR A 95 16.93 -11.54 -2.13
N SER A 96 17.54 -10.45 -2.61
CA SER A 96 18.05 -10.40 -3.99
C SER A 96 19.21 -11.39 -4.19
N LEU A 97 20.08 -11.56 -3.20
CA LEU A 97 21.18 -12.55 -3.25
C LEU A 97 20.61 -13.98 -3.30
N THR A 98 19.63 -14.29 -2.44
CA THR A 98 18.93 -15.59 -2.43
C THR A 98 18.28 -15.86 -3.78
N GLY A 99 17.54 -14.89 -4.34
CA GLY A 99 16.90 -15.03 -5.64
C GLY A 99 17.90 -15.29 -6.78
N LEU A 100 19.05 -14.62 -6.82
CA LEU A 100 20.08 -14.86 -7.82
C LEU A 100 20.75 -16.24 -7.66
N LEU A 101 21.03 -16.67 -6.44
CA LEU A 101 21.62 -17.98 -6.17
C LEU A 101 20.62 -19.12 -6.42
N SER A 102 19.32 -18.89 -6.19
CA SER A 102 18.29 -19.88 -6.50
C SER A 102 18.12 -20.11 -8.00
N ILE A 103 18.39 -19.10 -8.87
CA ILE A 103 18.49 -19.31 -10.32
C ILE A 103 19.60 -20.33 -10.62
N ALA A 104 20.79 -20.14 -10.05
CA ALA A 104 21.91 -21.06 -10.24
C ALA A 104 21.59 -22.47 -9.72
N TYR A 105 20.87 -22.56 -8.60
CA TYR A 105 20.38 -23.84 -8.06
C TYR A 105 19.44 -24.55 -9.05
N VAL A 106 18.41 -23.85 -9.56
CA VAL A 106 17.45 -24.43 -10.49
C VAL A 106 18.12 -24.90 -11.77
N VAL A 107 19.01 -24.06 -12.34
CA VAL A 107 19.72 -24.37 -13.57
C VAL A 107 20.67 -25.55 -13.39
N SER A 108 21.31 -25.70 -12.21
CA SER A 108 22.23 -26.79 -11.89
C SER A 108 21.54 -28.06 -11.39
N PHE A 109 20.24 -28.05 -11.14
CA PHE A 109 19.52 -29.19 -10.58
C PHE A 109 19.40 -30.32 -11.63
N PRO A 110 19.77 -31.59 -11.29
CA PRO A 110 19.74 -32.70 -12.24
C PRO A 110 18.34 -32.96 -12.85
N GLY A 111 18.29 -33.08 -14.14
CA GLY A 111 17.04 -33.45 -14.87
C GLY A 111 16.04 -32.34 -15.09
N VAL A 112 16.38 -31.07 -14.72
CA VAL A 112 15.45 -29.92 -14.91
C VAL A 112 15.43 -29.43 -16.36
N PHE A 113 16.60 -29.24 -16.99
CA PHE A 113 16.67 -28.69 -18.35
C PHE A 113 17.09 -29.73 -19.37
N VAL A 114 18.37 -30.04 -19.47
CA VAL A 114 18.90 -30.96 -20.49
C VAL A 114 19.67 -32.10 -19.82
N PRO A 115 19.36 -33.37 -20.11
CA PRO A 115 20.14 -34.49 -19.64
C PRO A 115 21.60 -34.41 -20.13
N GLY A 116 22.57 -34.71 -19.24
CA GLY A 116 23.98 -34.82 -19.61
C GLY A 116 24.78 -33.52 -19.61
N ILE A 117 24.25 -32.43 -19.12
CA ILE A 117 25.05 -31.21 -18.90
C ILE A 117 26.01 -31.42 -17.72
N ILE A 118 27.30 -31.27 -17.94
CA ILE A 118 28.38 -31.57 -17.00
C ILE A 118 28.23 -30.78 -15.67
N TRP A 119 27.75 -29.53 -15.73
CA TRP A 119 27.59 -28.67 -14.56
C TRP A 119 26.22 -28.82 -13.86
N ALA A 120 25.27 -29.54 -14.46
CA ALA A 120 23.99 -29.85 -13.84
C ALA A 120 24.07 -31.21 -13.11
N ASN A 121 24.55 -31.18 -11.87
CA ASN A 121 24.76 -32.40 -11.07
C ASN A 121 24.30 -32.21 -9.62
N GLU A 122 24.23 -33.33 -8.88
CA GLU A 122 23.72 -33.35 -7.52
C GLU A 122 24.59 -32.50 -6.56
N GLN A 123 25.91 -32.42 -6.80
CA GLN A 123 26.83 -31.66 -5.94
C GLN A 123 26.65 -30.17 -6.11
N THR A 124 26.63 -29.69 -7.36
CA THR A 124 26.49 -28.27 -7.68
C THR A 124 25.24 -27.71 -7.06
N SER A 125 24.09 -28.37 -7.25
CA SER A 125 22.82 -27.92 -6.67
C SER A 125 22.81 -28.00 -5.14
N ALA A 126 23.44 -28.98 -4.51
CA ALA A 126 23.53 -29.08 -3.05
C ALA A 126 24.37 -27.95 -2.46
N TRP A 127 25.49 -27.58 -3.10
CA TRP A 127 26.33 -26.46 -2.67
C TRP A 127 25.63 -25.12 -2.80
N PHE A 128 24.89 -24.88 -3.90
CA PHE A 128 24.08 -23.66 -4.01
C PHE A 128 23.03 -23.59 -2.91
N TRP A 129 22.37 -24.71 -2.56
CA TRP A 129 21.40 -24.75 -1.47
C TRP A 129 22.05 -24.32 -0.14
N ILE A 130 23.22 -24.88 0.24
CA ILE A 130 23.93 -24.51 1.46
C ILE A 130 24.34 -23.03 1.45
N ILE A 131 24.90 -22.54 0.34
CA ILE A 131 25.41 -21.18 0.26
C ILE A 131 24.29 -20.14 0.49
N TRP A 132 23.17 -20.29 -0.17
CA TRP A 132 22.11 -19.29 0.00
C TRP A 132 21.45 -19.38 1.39
N HIS A 133 21.25 -20.61 1.94
CA HIS A 133 20.68 -20.79 3.26
C HIS A 133 21.62 -20.27 4.38
N LEU A 134 22.90 -20.22 4.17
CA LEU A 134 23.84 -19.56 5.09
C LEU A 134 23.90 -18.04 4.84
N ALA A 135 23.94 -17.61 3.57
CA ALA A 135 24.11 -16.20 3.23
C ALA A 135 22.95 -15.34 3.76
N PHE A 136 21.72 -15.80 3.63
CA PHE A 136 20.53 -15.06 4.04
C PHE A 136 20.52 -14.71 5.55
N PRO A 137 20.58 -15.67 6.48
CA PRO A 137 20.58 -15.34 7.91
C PRO A 137 21.86 -14.63 8.35
N LEU A 138 23.04 -14.94 7.77
CA LEU A 138 24.28 -14.29 8.14
C LEU A 138 24.29 -12.79 7.78
N VAL A 139 23.74 -12.41 6.63
CA VAL A 139 23.60 -11.00 6.25
C VAL A 139 22.70 -10.28 7.24
N LEU A 140 21.57 -10.87 7.60
CA LEU A 140 20.61 -10.28 8.55
C LEU A 140 21.18 -10.22 9.97
N ALA A 141 21.80 -11.30 10.45
CA ALA A 141 22.43 -11.35 11.77
C ALA A 141 23.60 -10.36 11.88
N GLY A 142 24.46 -10.33 10.88
CA GLY A 142 25.61 -9.41 10.84
C GLY A 142 25.18 -7.95 10.94
N TYR A 143 24.13 -7.57 10.21
CA TYR A 143 23.55 -6.24 10.33
C TYR A 143 22.93 -6.01 11.73
N ALA A 144 22.09 -6.92 12.20
CA ALA A 144 21.41 -6.76 13.49
C ALA A 144 22.38 -6.71 14.68
N ILE A 145 23.55 -7.37 14.58
CA ILE A 145 24.59 -7.34 15.61
C ILE A 145 25.41 -6.04 15.53
N SER A 146 25.73 -5.57 14.31
CA SER A 146 26.58 -4.40 14.09
C SER A 146 25.86 -3.08 14.28
N ASP A 147 24.60 -2.98 13.91
CA ASP A 147 23.77 -1.78 14.04
C ASP A 147 22.78 -1.92 15.19
N GLN A 148 23.14 -1.33 16.35
CA GLN A 148 22.29 -1.36 17.54
C GLN A 148 20.97 -0.61 17.34
N SER A 149 20.87 0.27 16.35
CA SER A 149 19.65 0.97 15.98
C SER A 149 19.10 0.40 14.66
N LEU A 150 18.37 -0.70 14.72
CA LEU A 150 17.68 -1.28 13.54
C LEU A 150 16.76 -0.28 12.81
N ARG A 151 16.56 0.91 13.38
CA ARG A 151 15.77 2.03 12.83
C ARG A 151 16.64 3.16 12.25
N ALA A 152 17.95 2.96 12.12
CA ALA A 152 18.85 3.97 11.54
C ALA A 152 18.49 4.25 10.08
N ALA A 153 18.27 5.54 9.78
CA ALA A 153 17.95 6.01 8.43
C ALA A 153 19.11 6.80 7.82
N LEU A 154 19.23 6.73 6.51
CA LEU A 154 20.15 7.53 5.71
C LEU A 154 19.42 8.75 5.12
N PRO A 155 20.14 9.85 4.80
CA PRO A 155 19.56 10.96 4.10
C PRO A 155 18.91 10.53 2.77
N ILE A 156 17.66 10.90 2.54
CA ILE A 156 16.86 10.47 1.37
C ILE A 156 17.56 10.80 0.05
N ASN A 157 18.22 11.94 -0.04
CA ASN A 157 18.95 12.36 -1.25
C ASN A 157 20.07 11.40 -1.68
N SER A 158 20.54 10.53 -0.78
CA SER A 158 21.61 9.57 -1.06
C SER A 158 21.10 8.14 -1.34
N THR A 159 19.83 7.85 -1.09
CA THR A 159 19.29 6.48 -1.13
C THR A 159 19.24 5.88 -2.53
N SER A 160 18.93 6.68 -3.55
CA SER A 160 18.89 6.22 -4.94
C SER A 160 20.25 5.73 -5.43
N LEU A 161 21.32 6.48 -5.16
CA LEU A 161 22.67 6.07 -5.53
C LEU A 161 23.14 4.86 -4.70
N ARG A 162 22.89 4.89 -3.39
CA ARG A 162 23.26 3.78 -2.49
C ARG A 162 22.53 2.49 -2.83
N SER A 163 21.25 2.54 -3.24
CA SER A 163 20.52 1.33 -3.67
C SER A 163 21.21 0.65 -4.89
N ARG A 164 21.79 1.44 -5.81
CA ARG A 164 22.55 0.90 -6.94
C ARG A 164 23.85 0.22 -6.48
N TYR A 165 24.55 0.78 -5.49
CA TYR A 165 25.74 0.14 -4.92
C TYR A 165 25.39 -1.16 -4.18
N TYR A 166 24.31 -1.20 -3.39
CA TYR A 166 23.85 -2.43 -2.75
C TYR A 166 23.52 -3.49 -3.81
N LEU A 167 22.76 -3.13 -4.83
CA LEU A 167 22.39 -4.06 -5.91
C LEU A 167 23.62 -4.55 -6.70
N GLY A 168 24.52 -3.64 -7.05
CA GLY A 168 25.78 -3.99 -7.70
C GLY A 168 26.64 -4.94 -6.86
N GLY A 169 26.74 -4.67 -5.56
CA GLY A 169 27.41 -5.56 -4.60
C GLY A 169 26.78 -6.96 -4.55
N VAL A 170 25.44 -7.04 -4.51
CA VAL A 170 24.71 -8.31 -4.54
C VAL A 170 25.02 -9.11 -5.80
N VAL A 171 24.99 -8.47 -6.97
CA VAL A 171 25.28 -9.13 -8.26
C VAL A 171 26.72 -9.64 -8.29
N ILE A 172 27.67 -8.84 -7.81
CA ILE A 172 29.09 -9.26 -7.73
C ILE A 172 29.24 -10.45 -6.79
N VAL A 173 28.67 -10.40 -5.59
CA VAL A 173 28.75 -11.48 -4.59
C VAL A 173 28.09 -12.75 -5.12
N ALA A 174 26.91 -12.66 -5.73
CA ALA A 174 26.25 -13.81 -6.36
C ALA A 174 27.12 -14.41 -7.47
N GLY A 175 27.68 -13.57 -8.35
CA GLY A 175 28.57 -14.00 -9.42
C GLY A 175 29.83 -14.71 -8.89
N LEU A 176 30.42 -14.18 -7.80
CA LEU A 176 31.59 -14.83 -7.15
C LEU A 176 31.23 -16.19 -6.56
N PHE A 177 30.09 -16.35 -5.91
CA PHE A 177 29.63 -17.65 -5.42
C PHE A 177 29.35 -18.63 -6.56
N VAL A 178 28.70 -18.18 -7.62
CA VAL A 178 28.47 -19.02 -8.81
C VAL A 178 29.82 -19.49 -9.40
N LEU A 179 30.74 -18.57 -9.61
CA LEU A 179 32.08 -18.89 -10.11
C LEU A 179 32.82 -19.85 -9.19
N LEU A 180 32.77 -19.61 -7.86
CA LEU A 180 33.42 -20.47 -6.86
C LEU A 180 32.90 -21.92 -6.92
N VAL A 181 31.55 -22.09 -6.93
CA VAL A 181 30.94 -23.43 -6.96
C VAL A 181 31.31 -24.17 -8.25
N PHE A 182 31.33 -23.51 -9.40
CA PHE A 182 31.70 -24.14 -10.65
C PHE A 182 33.21 -24.41 -10.75
N ALA A 183 34.05 -23.48 -10.34
CA ALA A 183 35.51 -23.64 -10.39
C ALA A 183 36.03 -24.68 -9.37
N ALA A 184 35.49 -24.67 -8.14
CA ALA A 184 35.89 -25.59 -7.09
C ALA A 184 35.14 -26.93 -7.11
N GLY A 185 34.10 -27.06 -7.96
CA GLY A 185 33.25 -28.25 -8.03
C GLY A 185 33.96 -29.60 -7.98
N PRO A 186 35.06 -29.80 -8.72
CA PRO A 186 35.83 -31.08 -8.70
C PRO A 186 36.50 -31.40 -7.36
N VAL A 187 36.81 -30.38 -6.54
CA VAL A 187 37.50 -30.55 -5.25
C VAL A 187 36.59 -30.37 -4.04
N LEU A 188 35.38 -29.89 -4.24
CA LEU A 188 34.43 -29.74 -3.16
C LEU A 188 34.00 -31.12 -2.63
N PRO A 189 33.84 -31.25 -1.29
CA PRO A 189 33.34 -32.49 -0.69
C PRO A 189 31.98 -32.90 -1.27
N LYS A 190 31.76 -34.21 -1.36
CA LYS A 190 30.48 -34.75 -1.81
C LYS A 190 29.42 -34.54 -0.72
N LEU A 191 28.27 -33.96 -1.08
CA LEU A 191 27.15 -33.70 -0.20
C LEU A 191 25.97 -34.63 -0.48
N VAL A 192 25.86 -35.09 -1.74
CA VAL A 192 24.79 -35.99 -2.19
C VAL A 192 25.41 -37.02 -3.12
N VAL A 193 25.13 -38.31 -2.90
CA VAL A 193 25.59 -39.41 -3.75
C VAL A 193 24.41 -40.33 -4.04
N HIS A 194 24.09 -40.54 -5.31
CA HIS A 194 22.93 -41.33 -5.74
C HIS A 194 21.64 -40.95 -4.98
N ARG A 195 21.35 -39.66 -4.87
CA ARG A 195 20.23 -39.02 -4.13
C ARG A 195 20.35 -39.09 -2.61
N MET A 196 21.21 -39.90 -2.04
CA MET A 196 21.46 -40.01 -0.59
C MET A 196 22.26 -38.81 -0.10
N PHE A 197 21.85 -38.26 1.04
CA PHE A 197 22.59 -37.18 1.70
C PHE A 197 23.75 -37.73 2.49
N GLU A 198 24.92 -37.15 2.29
CA GLU A 198 26.16 -37.51 3.00
C GLU A 198 26.18 -36.94 4.43
N PRO A 199 26.88 -37.60 5.41
CA PRO A 199 26.95 -37.10 6.79
C PRO A 199 27.44 -35.64 6.92
N LEU A 200 28.37 -35.21 6.06
CA LEU A 200 28.80 -33.81 6.04
C LEU A 200 27.64 -32.83 5.80
N PHE A 201 26.73 -33.18 4.92
CA PHE A 201 25.53 -32.36 4.64
C PHE A 201 24.61 -32.34 5.86
N THR A 202 24.16 -33.50 6.34
CA THR A 202 23.10 -33.62 7.35
C THR A 202 23.57 -33.34 8.77
N GLN A 203 24.81 -33.71 9.13
CA GLN A 203 25.30 -33.63 10.51
C GLN A 203 26.19 -32.40 10.78
N VAL A 204 26.67 -31.71 9.74
CA VAL A 204 27.52 -30.53 9.91
C VAL A 204 26.92 -29.29 9.26
N LEU A 205 26.71 -29.30 7.94
CA LEU A 205 26.35 -28.07 7.20
C LEU A 205 24.91 -27.64 7.49
N VAL A 206 23.95 -28.56 7.53
CA VAL A 206 22.57 -28.23 7.84
C VAL A 206 22.39 -27.74 9.28
N PRO A 207 22.96 -28.34 10.33
CA PRO A 207 22.99 -27.76 11.67
C PRO A 207 23.62 -26.37 11.75
N LEU A 208 24.65 -26.07 10.93
CA LEU A 208 25.21 -24.72 10.84
C LEU A 208 24.21 -23.72 10.22
N VAL A 209 23.42 -24.13 9.22
CA VAL A 209 22.33 -23.31 8.66
C VAL A 209 21.28 -23.01 9.74
N ILE A 210 20.82 -24.03 10.45
CA ILE A 210 19.85 -23.88 11.55
C ILE A 210 20.38 -22.94 12.63
N LEU A 211 21.64 -23.08 13.01
CA LEU A 211 22.28 -22.20 13.99
C LEU A 211 22.32 -20.74 13.48
N ALA A 212 22.66 -20.53 12.21
CA ALA A 212 22.68 -19.18 11.62
C ALA A 212 21.28 -18.55 11.61
N ASP A 213 20.22 -19.30 11.28
CA ASP A 213 18.84 -18.85 11.33
C ASP A 213 18.44 -18.46 12.75
N ILE A 214 18.73 -19.31 13.75
CA ILE A 214 18.44 -19.02 15.16
C ILE A 214 19.16 -17.75 15.62
N VAL A 215 20.44 -17.58 15.27
CA VAL A 215 21.22 -16.38 15.60
C VAL A 215 20.57 -15.13 14.96
N ALA A 216 20.14 -15.24 13.70
CA ALA A 216 19.47 -14.14 13.01
C ALA A 216 18.12 -13.78 13.67
N VAL A 217 17.31 -14.76 14.04
CA VAL A 217 16.05 -14.54 14.77
C VAL A 217 16.30 -13.85 16.10
N VAL A 218 17.24 -14.36 16.91
CA VAL A 218 17.57 -13.78 18.22
C VAL A 218 18.14 -12.36 18.05
N ALA A 219 18.98 -12.10 17.06
CA ALA A 219 19.52 -10.78 16.81
C ALA A 219 18.45 -9.76 16.37
N LEU A 220 17.48 -10.19 15.56
CA LEU A 220 16.43 -9.31 15.01
C LEU A 220 15.28 -9.08 15.99
N LEU A 221 14.85 -10.11 16.74
CA LEU A 221 13.68 -10.07 17.60
C LEU A 221 14.01 -9.89 19.09
N GLY A 222 15.22 -10.27 19.52
CA GLY A 222 15.59 -10.28 20.95
C GLY A 222 15.94 -8.91 21.54
N ARG A 223 16.17 -7.88 20.73
CA ARG A 223 16.63 -6.56 21.20
C ARG A 223 15.57 -5.46 21.26
N PRO A 224 14.63 -5.33 20.33
CA PRO A 224 13.69 -4.22 20.36
C PRO A 224 12.66 -4.40 21.48
N LYS A 225 12.31 -3.28 22.17
CA LYS A 225 11.18 -3.24 23.11
C LYS A 225 9.85 -3.57 22.44
N GLU A 226 9.75 -3.26 21.16
CA GLU A 226 8.58 -3.49 20.32
C GLU A 226 9.02 -4.06 18.98
N VAL A 227 8.46 -5.20 18.61
CA VAL A 227 8.72 -5.86 17.33
C VAL A 227 7.87 -5.21 16.25
N THR A 228 8.48 -4.89 15.12
CA THR A 228 7.77 -4.30 13.97
C THR A 228 7.16 -5.38 13.08
N THR A 229 6.18 -5.01 12.24
CA THR A 229 5.54 -5.93 11.29
C THR A 229 6.55 -6.57 10.33
N LEU A 230 7.53 -5.79 9.85
CA LEU A 230 8.59 -6.34 9.00
C LEU A 230 9.46 -7.35 9.74
N GLN A 231 9.83 -7.07 10.99
CA GLN A 231 10.62 -8.02 11.80
C GLN A 231 9.87 -9.32 12.05
N LEU A 232 8.54 -9.27 12.27
CA LEU A 232 7.71 -10.46 12.37
C LEU A 232 7.71 -11.26 11.06
N ALA A 233 7.54 -10.59 9.91
CA ALA A 233 7.54 -11.25 8.61
C ALA A 233 8.91 -11.92 8.31
N ILE A 234 10.02 -11.22 8.59
CA ILE A 234 11.36 -11.80 8.45
C ILE A 234 11.58 -12.94 9.45
N GLY A 235 11.07 -12.82 10.66
CA GLY A 235 11.13 -13.89 11.67
C GLY A 235 10.39 -15.16 11.23
N LEU A 236 9.21 -15.03 10.62
CA LEU A 236 8.49 -16.14 10.01
C LEU A 236 9.25 -16.73 8.81
N ALA A 237 9.87 -15.89 7.99
CA ALA A 237 10.69 -16.34 6.89
C ALA A 237 11.92 -17.16 7.37
N LEU A 238 12.59 -16.72 8.42
CA LEU A 238 13.69 -17.49 9.04
C LEU A 238 13.18 -18.79 9.68
N LEU A 239 11.97 -18.80 10.26
CA LEU A 239 11.36 -20.02 10.77
C LEU A 239 11.11 -21.03 9.66
N THR A 240 10.54 -20.63 8.52
CA THR A 240 10.33 -21.54 7.38
C THR A 240 11.64 -22.06 6.80
N ALA A 241 12.70 -21.22 6.72
CA ALA A 241 14.02 -21.64 6.30
C ALA A 241 14.62 -22.68 7.29
N THR A 242 14.48 -22.44 8.59
CA THR A 242 14.89 -23.41 9.64
C THR A 242 14.15 -24.74 9.51
N LEU A 243 12.84 -24.72 9.22
CA LEU A 243 12.03 -25.93 9.06
C LEU A 243 12.41 -26.68 7.78
N ASP A 244 12.65 -26.00 6.64
CA ASP A 244 13.21 -26.65 5.44
C ASP A 244 14.57 -27.32 5.76
N ALA A 245 15.47 -26.60 6.44
CA ALA A 245 16.75 -27.15 6.83
C ALA A 245 16.58 -28.37 7.76
N PHE A 246 15.72 -28.26 8.77
CA PHE A 246 15.44 -29.40 9.68
C PHE A 246 14.89 -30.62 8.93
N LEU A 247 13.90 -30.44 8.04
CA LEU A 247 13.32 -31.51 7.25
C LEU A 247 14.34 -32.14 6.28
N ASN A 248 15.28 -31.35 5.74
CA ASN A 248 16.40 -31.89 4.98
C ASN A 248 17.38 -32.69 5.85
N SER A 249 17.62 -32.30 7.13
CA SER A 249 18.51 -33.04 8.03
C SER A 249 18.03 -34.44 8.39
N ILE A 250 16.70 -34.59 8.51
CA ILE A 250 16.09 -35.89 8.85
C ILE A 250 15.73 -36.73 7.62
N SER A 251 15.78 -36.15 6.42
CA SER A 251 15.61 -36.84 5.15
C SER A 251 16.86 -37.65 4.84
N THR A 252 16.74 -38.95 4.56
CA THR A 252 17.85 -39.78 4.17
C THR A 252 18.28 -39.57 2.74
N GLU A 253 17.32 -39.15 1.91
CA GLU A 253 17.53 -38.94 0.47
C GLU A 253 16.58 -37.83 -0.07
N ARG A 254 16.85 -37.36 -1.30
CA ARG A 254 15.93 -36.50 -2.03
C ARG A 254 14.65 -37.25 -2.40
N TYR A 255 13.54 -36.51 -2.55
CA TYR A 255 12.24 -37.01 -2.94
C TYR A 255 11.52 -37.85 -1.87
N THR A 256 11.88 -37.68 -0.59
CA THR A 256 11.08 -38.17 0.54
C THR A 256 9.92 -37.20 0.83
N ALA A 257 8.90 -37.64 1.58
CA ALA A 257 7.78 -36.79 1.98
C ALA A 257 8.26 -35.55 2.77
N SER A 258 9.19 -35.75 3.71
CA SER A 258 9.79 -34.64 4.50
C SER A 258 10.55 -33.65 3.60
N TRP A 259 11.30 -34.15 2.61
CA TRP A 259 11.98 -33.32 1.65
C TRP A 259 11.02 -32.46 0.80
N TYR A 260 9.89 -33.01 0.33
CA TYR A 260 8.87 -32.26 -0.43
C TYR A 260 8.22 -31.18 0.41
N VAL A 261 7.83 -31.51 1.68
CA VAL A 261 7.23 -30.54 2.59
C VAL A 261 8.20 -29.39 2.87
N GLY A 262 9.50 -29.68 3.11
CA GLY A 262 10.51 -28.63 3.26
C GLY A 262 10.58 -27.68 2.06
N LYS A 263 10.50 -28.20 0.83
CA LYS A 263 10.48 -27.35 -0.37
C LYS A 263 9.24 -26.48 -0.47
N VAL A 264 8.07 -26.96 -0.01
CA VAL A 264 6.86 -26.13 0.09
C VAL A 264 7.03 -25.05 1.15
N GLU A 265 7.61 -25.36 2.31
CA GLU A 265 7.90 -24.38 3.36
C GLU A 265 8.92 -23.33 2.90
N MET A 266 9.95 -23.72 2.15
CA MET A 266 10.89 -22.80 1.51
C MET A 266 10.17 -21.76 0.61
N PHE A 267 9.16 -22.18 -0.15
CA PHE A 267 8.35 -21.28 -0.98
C PHE A 267 7.63 -20.22 -0.12
N LEU A 268 7.17 -20.56 1.07
CA LEU A 268 6.47 -19.63 1.94
C LEU A 268 7.38 -18.53 2.52
N THR A 269 8.69 -18.77 2.58
CA THR A 269 9.68 -17.84 3.14
C THR A 269 9.58 -16.42 2.56
N SER A 270 9.70 -16.30 1.25
CA SER A 270 9.64 -15.01 0.56
C SER A 270 8.21 -14.56 0.31
N THR A 271 7.29 -15.49 0.10
CA THR A 271 5.86 -15.19 -0.12
C THR A 271 5.26 -14.42 1.06
N ILE A 272 5.55 -14.83 2.30
CA ILE A 272 5.09 -14.14 3.51
C ILE A 272 5.55 -12.67 3.50
N VAL A 273 6.81 -12.42 3.16
CA VAL A 273 7.35 -11.06 3.14
C VAL A 273 6.75 -10.24 2.00
N VAL A 274 6.60 -10.81 0.80
CA VAL A 274 5.96 -10.13 -0.34
C VAL A 274 4.53 -9.72 0.01
N VAL A 275 3.72 -10.63 0.54
CA VAL A 275 2.33 -10.35 0.94
C VAL A 275 2.28 -9.24 2.00
N THR A 276 3.17 -9.30 2.99
CA THR A 276 3.27 -8.27 4.03
C THR A 276 3.61 -6.90 3.44
N LEU A 277 4.58 -6.82 2.53
CA LEU A 277 5.00 -5.57 1.89
C LEU A 277 3.90 -5.00 0.98
N VAL A 278 3.22 -5.84 0.21
CA VAL A 278 2.12 -5.41 -0.66
C VAL A 278 0.94 -4.89 0.16
N ALA A 279 0.59 -5.58 1.25
CA ALA A 279 -0.47 -5.13 2.16
C ALA A 279 -0.17 -3.75 2.77
N GLU A 280 1.08 -3.52 3.18
CA GLU A 280 1.52 -2.22 3.71
C GLU A 280 1.49 -1.11 2.65
N ILE A 281 2.01 -1.37 1.46
CA ILE A 281 1.97 -0.39 0.36
C ILE A 281 0.52 -0.01 0.05
N SER A 282 -0.38 -1.00 0.03
CA SER A 282 -1.80 -0.77 -0.19
C SER A 282 -2.44 0.08 0.92
N ASP A 283 -2.09 -0.16 2.19
CA ASP A 283 -2.59 0.65 3.32
C ASP A 283 -2.03 2.07 3.31
N LEU A 284 -0.75 2.23 3.00
CA LEU A 284 -0.14 3.56 2.83
C LEU A 284 -0.78 4.34 1.68
N TYR A 285 -1.05 3.68 0.56
CA TYR A 285 -1.74 4.29 -0.57
C TYR A 285 -3.17 4.71 -0.21
N ARG A 286 -3.90 3.84 0.51
CA ARG A 286 -5.24 4.14 1.01
C ARG A 286 -5.23 5.37 1.93
N ARG A 287 -4.34 5.41 2.92
CA ARG A 287 -4.18 6.57 3.83
C ARG A 287 -3.81 7.84 3.09
N ALA A 288 -2.87 7.78 2.14
CA ALA A 288 -2.51 8.93 1.31
C ALA A 288 -3.71 9.42 0.48
N SER A 289 -4.50 8.50 -0.07
CA SER A 289 -5.74 8.83 -0.79
C SER A 289 -6.81 9.41 0.14
N GLU A 290 -6.90 8.95 1.39
CA GLU A 290 -7.81 9.49 2.40
C GLU A 290 -7.44 10.90 2.84
N LEU A 291 -6.14 11.24 2.84
CA LEU A 291 -5.64 12.58 3.17
C LEU A 291 -5.71 13.53 1.97
N ALA A 292 -5.90 13.04 0.76
CA ALA A 292 -6.03 13.89 -0.41
C ALA A 292 -7.32 14.73 -0.31
N THR A 293 -7.17 16.05 -0.33
CA THR A 293 -8.29 17.02 -0.29
C THR A 293 -8.63 17.59 -1.66
N ILE A 294 -7.89 17.22 -2.70
CA ILE A 294 -8.05 17.73 -4.07
C ILE A 294 -8.67 16.65 -4.96
N ASP A 295 -9.63 17.06 -5.79
CA ASP A 295 -10.22 16.21 -6.82
C ASP A 295 -9.28 16.12 -8.04
N ALA A 296 -8.91 14.92 -8.42
CA ALA A 296 -7.92 14.67 -9.48
C ALA A 296 -8.42 15.07 -10.89
N LEU A 297 -9.74 15.11 -11.14
CA LEU A 297 -10.30 15.45 -12.42
C LEU A 297 -10.34 16.96 -12.65
N THR A 298 -10.80 17.71 -11.64
CA THR A 298 -11.10 19.14 -11.75
C THR A 298 -10.06 20.04 -11.11
N GLY A 299 -9.18 19.50 -10.25
CA GLY A 299 -8.22 20.28 -9.47
C GLY A 299 -8.86 21.17 -8.38
N LEU A 300 -10.15 21.01 -8.13
CA LEU A 300 -10.87 21.66 -7.03
C LEU A 300 -10.63 20.91 -5.72
N GLU A 301 -11.00 21.52 -4.58
CA GLU A 301 -11.13 20.75 -3.35
C GLU A 301 -12.23 19.68 -3.51
N ASN A 302 -12.08 18.53 -2.85
CA ASN A 302 -13.04 17.43 -2.92
C ASN A 302 -13.97 17.43 -1.69
N ARG A 303 -14.97 16.53 -1.66
CA ARG A 303 -15.94 16.37 -0.58
C ARG A 303 -15.30 16.28 0.82
N ARG A 304 -14.08 15.70 0.94
CA ARG A 304 -13.42 15.52 2.25
C ARG A 304 -12.99 16.83 2.88
N SER A 305 -12.72 17.86 2.08
CA SER A 305 -12.35 19.19 2.57
C SER A 305 -13.54 19.96 3.14
N LEU A 306 -14.78 19.57 2.81
CA LEU A 306 -15.97 20.31 3.21
C LEU A 306 -16.13 20.43 4.74
N GLY A 307 -16.03 19.30 5.47
CA GLY A 307 -16.23 19.29 6.93
C GLY A 307 -15.33 20.28 7.66
N PRO A 308 -13.98 20.15 7.55
CA PRO A 308 -13.05 21.09 8.18
C PRO A 308 -13.23 22.55 7.77
N ARG A 309 -13.57 22.80 6.49
CA ARG A 309 -13.80 24.16 5.98
C ARG A 309 -15.10 24.76 6.51
N LEU A 310 -16.14 23.96 6.60
CA LEU A 310 -17.44 24.38 7.14
C LEU A 310 -17.33 24.67 8.66
N GLU A 311 -16.68 23.82 9.42
CA GLU A 311 -16.40 24.06 10.84
C GLU A 311 -15.64 25.37 11.06
N TRP A 312 -14.61 25.61 10.24
CA TRP A 312 -13.85 26.86 10.28
C TRP A 312 -14.74 28.06 9.96
N ALA A 313 -15.54 27.99 8.87
CA ALA A 313 -16.43 29.07 8.44
C ALA A 313 -17.48 29.42 9.49
N LEU A 314 -18.13 28.41 10.08
CA LEU A 314 -19.11 28.61 11.16
C LEU A 314 -18.43 29.09 12.44
N GLY A 315 -17.27 28.55 12.82
CA GLY A 315 -16.51 28.97 13.98
C GLY A 315 -16.02 30.43 13.88
N HIS A 316 -15.58 30.84 12.68
CA HIS A 316 -15.22 32.23 12.39
C HIS A 316 -16.48 33.13 12.39
N GLY A 317 -17.53 32.70 11.72
CA GLY A 317 -18.76 33.46 11.63
C GLY A 317 -19.44 33.66 12.97
N ARG A 318 -19.38 32.72 13.90
CA ARG A 318 -19.89 32.87 15.28
C ARG A 318 -19.16 33.96 16.07
N ARG A 319 -17.85 34.11 15.87
CA ARG A 319 -17.05 35.14 16.58
C ARG A 319 -17.29 36.53 16.03
N GLU A 320 -17.43 36.64 14.72
CA GLU A 320 -17.54 37.93 14.03
C GLU A 320 -19.01 38.35 13.82
N GLY A 321 -19.98 37.49 14.14
CA GLY A 321 -21.41 37.80 13.95
C GLY A 321 -21.87 37.84 12.48
N ILE A 322 -21.16 37.12 11.59
CA ILE A 322 -21.40 37.16 10.15
C ILE A 322 -22.26 36.00 9.66
N GLN A 323 -22.78 36.10 8.44
CA GLN A 323 -23.52 35.06 7.76
C GLN A 323 -22.60 34.12 6.98
N VAL A 324 -23.02 32.86 6.86
CA VAL A 324 -22.39 31.84 6.00
C VAL A 324 -23.42 31.39 4.99
N ALA A 325 -23.04 31.35 3.71
CA ALA A 325 -23.89 30.89 2.64
C ALA A 325 -23.37 29.61 2.00
N PHE A 326 -24.29 28.78 1.56
CA PHE A 326 -24.04 27.52 0.87
C PHE A 326 -24.77 27.55 -0.48
N ILE A 327 -24.07 27.15 -1.54
CA ILE A 327 -24.67 26.96 -2.86
C ILE A 327 -24.37 25.58 -3.33
N MET A 328 -25.35 24.69 -3.43
CA MET A 328 -25.24 23.39 -4.02
C MET A 328 -25.56 23.49 -5.51
N ILE A 329 -24.73 22.86 -6.34
CA ILE A 329 -24.78 22.97 -7.81
C ILE A 329 -24.74 21.55 -8.39
N ASP A 330 -25.58 21.29 -9.38
CA ASP A 330 -25.62 20.02 -10.11
C ASP A 330 -25.70 20.29 -11.62
N VAL A 331 -24.93 19.54 -12.40
CA VAL A 331 -24.99 19.66 -13.87
C VAL A 331 -26.21 18.94 -14.41
N ASP A 332 -27.08 19.70 -15.04
CA ASP A 332 -28.38 19.24 -15.51
C ASP A 332 -28.24 18.06 -16.50
N GLN A 333 -28.97 16.98 -16.20
CA GLN A 333 -29.05 15.76 -17.03
C GLN A 333 -27.68 15.17 -17.46
N PHE A 334 -26.64 15.32 -16.63
CA PHE A 334 -25.29 14.91 -16.96
C PHE A 334 -25.16 13.41 -17.30
N LYS A 335 -25.99 12.56 -16.69
CA LYS A 335 -26.04 11.14 -17.05
C LYS A 335 -26.38 10.94 -18.53
N LYS A 336 -27.39 11.67 -19.06
CA LYS A 336 -27.74 11.59 -20.49
C LYS A 336 -26.60 12.08 -21.40
N TYR A 337 -25.87 13.11 -20.92
CA TYR A 337 -24.68 13.57 -21.63
C TYR A 337 -23.65 12.43 -21.77
N ASN A 338 -23.33 11.75 -20.67
CA ASN A 338 -22.40 10.64 -20.66
C ASN A 338 -22.87 9.44 -21.51
N ASP A 339 -24.16 9.14 -21.46
CA ASP A 339 -24.75 8.02 -22.23
C ASP A 339 -24.61 8.23 -23.76
N VAL A 340 -24.60 9.50 -24.22
CA VAL A 340 -24.50 9.84 -25.65
C VAL A 340 -23.05 10.08 -26.09
N PHE A 341 -22.27 10.84 -25.31
CA PHE A 341 -20.91 11.28 -25.70
C PHE A 341 -19.78 10.49 -25.07
N GLY A 342 -20.10 9.61 -24.12
CA GLY A 342 -19.13 8.79 -23.39
C GLY A 342 -18.47 9.53 -22.21
N HIS A 343 -17.93 8.76 -21.27
CA HIS A 343 -17.32 9.29 -20.04
C HIS A 343 -16.13 10.23 -20.28
N ALA A 344 -15.36 10.01 -21.33
CA ALA A 344 -14.21 10.90 -21.65
C ALA A 344 -14.66 12.31 -22.02
N ALA A 345 -15.80 12.44 -22.75
CA ALA A 345 -16.41 13.74 -23.06
C ALA A 345 -17.04 14.36 -21.79
N GLY A 346 -17.64 13.55 -20.92
CA GLY A 346 -18.15 13.98 -19.63
C GLY A 346 -17.07 14.56 -18.73
N ASP A 347 -15.90 13.91 -18.66
CA ASP A 347 -14.76 14.40 -17.92
C ASP A 347 -14.25 15.76 -18.44
N GLN A 348 -14.22 15.95 -19.76
CA GLN A 348 -13.89 17.25 -20.36
C GLN A 348 -14.94 18.32 -20.04
N CYS A 349 -16.22 17.95 -20.09
CA CYS A 349 -17.33 18.82 -19.69
C CYS A 349 -17.16 19.29 -18.25
N LEU A 350 -16.94 18.38 -17.30
CA LEU A 350 -16.74 18.72 -15.89
C LEU A 350 -15.52 19.62 -15.66
N ARG A 351 -14.40 19.42 -16.39
CA ARG A 351 -13.25 20.32 -16.32
C ARG A 351 -13.58 21.73 -16.79
N ARG A 352 -14.36 21.87 -17.86
CA ARG A 352 -14.78 23.18 -18.39
C ARG A 352 -15.77 23.85 -17.44
N VAL A 353 -16.74 23.12 -16.92
CA VAL A 353 -17.71 23.60 -15.93
C VAL A 353 -16.99 24.06 -14.67
N SER A 354 -16.10 23.23 -14.10
CA SER A 354 -15.35 23.58 -12.88
C SER A 354 -14.50 24.85 -13.07
N SER A 355 -13.87 25.01 -14.24
CA SER A 355 -13.09 26.19 -14.55
C SER A 355 -13.95 27.46 -14.66
N ALA A 356 -15.14 27.36 -15.28
CA ALA A 356 -16.08 28.47 -15.39
C ALA A 356 -16.62 28.89 -14.01
N LEU A 357 -17.00 27.91 -13.16
CA LEU A 357 -17.46 28.17 -11.80
C LEU A 357 -16.35 28.83 -10.96
N ARG A 358 -15.12 28.32 -11.01
CA ARG A 358 -13.97 28.86 -10.28
C ARG A 358 -13.67 30.31 -10.66
N ALA A 359 -13.78 30.66 -11.94
CA ALA A 359 -13.53 32.01 -12.42
C ALA A 359 -14.51 33.07 -11.83
N GLN A 360 -15.66 32.63 -11.29
CA GLN A 360 -16.65 33.53 -10.68
C GLN A 360 -16.34 33.84 -9.20
N LEU A 361 -15.48 33.05 -8.56
CA LEU A 361 -15.10 33.23 -7.16
C LEU A 361 -13.93 34.21 -7.06
N GLN A 362 -14.15 35.36 -6.46
CA GLN A 362 -13.18 36.46 -6.43
C GLN A 362 -12.55 36.69 -5.04
N ARG A 363 -13.19 36.15 -3.98
CA ARG A 363 -12.72 36.35 -2.61
C ARG A 363 -11.83 35.17 -2.18
N PRO A 364 -10.74 35.40 -1.44
CA PRO A 364 -9.84 34.34 -0.97
C PRO A 364 -10.52 33.27 -0.09
N ASN A 365 -11.59 33.65 0.61
CA ASN A 365 -12.31 32.76 1.52
C ASN A 365 -13.50 32.05 0.87
N ASP A 366 -13.83 32.37 -0.39
CA ASP A 366 -14.85 31.65 -1.15
C ASP A 366 -14.26 30.32 -1.61
N LEU A 367 -14.97 29.24 -1.34
CA LEU A 367 -14.48 27.89 -1.60
C LEU A 367 -15.39 27.19 -2.60
N LEU A 368 -14.80 26.58 -3.62
CA LEU A 368 -15.48 25.70 -4.57
C LEU A 368 -14.97 24.28 -4.40
N ILE A 369 -15.89 23.37 -4.16
CA ILE A 369 -15.65 21.95 -3.90
C ILE A 369 -16.37 21.13 -4.97
N ARG A 370 -15.73 20.09 -5.49
CA ARG A 370 -16.44 19.00 -6.18
C ARG A 370 -16.93 18.00 -5.15
N PHE A 371 -18.26 17.95 -4.95
CA PHE A 371 -18.84 17.14 -3.89
C PHE A 371 -18.97 15.66 -4.28
N GLY A 372 -19.29 15.38 -5.55
CA GLY A 372 -19.33 14.02 -6.11
C GLY A 372 -19.86 14.04 -7.53
N GLY A 373 -19.45 13.13 -8.39
CA GLY A 373 -19.94 13.01 -9.76
C GLY A 373 -19.98 14.34 -10.51
N GLU A 374 -21.19 14.85 -10.73
CA GLU A 374 -21.52 16.13 -11.36
C GLU A 374 -21.92 17.25 -10.39
N GLU A 375 -21.76 17.02 -9.08
CA GLU A 375 -22.18 17.93 -8.03
C GLU A 375 -21.02 18.81 -7.53
N PHE A 376 -21.28 20.09 -7.35
CA PHE A 376 -20.35 21.07 -6.79
C PHE A 376 -20.98 21.82 -5.63
N ILE A 377 -20.16 22.32 -4.73
CA ILE A 377 -20.55 23.13 -3.58
C ILE A 377 -19.72 24.39 -3.56
N VAL A 378 -20.38 25.52 -3.34
CA VAL A 378 -19.72 26.79 -2.99
C VAL A 378 -20.05 27.12 -1.55
N LEU A 379 -19.00 27.34 -0.74
CA LEU A 379 -19.09 27.82 0.64
C LEU A 379 -18.60 29.27 0.67
N LEU A 380 -19.45 30.17 1.15
CA LEU A 380 -19.19 31.61 1.22
C LEU A 380 -19.20 32.07 2.66
N VAL A 381 -18.20 32.86 3.03
CA VAL A 381 -18.07 33.48 4.36
C VAL A 381 -18.39 34.97 4.21
N ASP A 382 -19.09 35.55 5.18
CA ASP A 382 -19.49 36.94 5.19
C ASP A 382 -20.28 37.32 3.92
N THR A 383 -21.35 36.54 3.65
CA THR A 383 -22.18 36.71 2.47
C THR A 383 -23.66 36.58 2.86
N ASP A 384 -24.43 37.61 2.60
CA ASP A 384 -25.86 37.65 2.82
C ASP A 384 -26.64 36.97 1.68
N GLN A 385 -27.96 36.89 1.81
CA GLN A 385 -28.84 36.26 0.83
C GLN A 385 -28.70 36.92 -0.55
N ALA A 386 -28.68 38.24 -0.62
CA ALA A 386 -28.61 38.97 -1.90
C ALA A 386 -27.28 38.73 -2.63
N GLY A 387 -26.18 38.70 -1.87
CA GLY A 387 -24.85 38.35 -2.40
C GLY A 387 -24.76 36.91 -2.89
N ALA A 388 -25.33 35.96 -2.14
CA ALA A 388 -25.37 34.55 -2.54
C ALA A 388 -26.20 34.33 -3.80
N GLN A 389 -27.37 34.98 -3.92
CA GLN A 389 -28.22 34.93 -5.12
C GLN A 389 -27.55 35.55 -6.34
N THR A 390 -26.87 36.67 -6.16
CA THR A 390 -26.10 37.34 -7.23
C THR A 390 -24.99 36.44 -7.74
N LEU A 391 -24.25 35.77 -6.84
CA LEU A 391 -23.21 34.82 -7.23
C LEU A 391 -23.80 33.59 -7.92
N ALA A 392 -24.91 33.04 -7.40
CA ALA A 392 -25.58 31.89 -8.00
C ALA A 392 -26.01 32.17 -9.45
N GLU A 393 -26.55 33.34 -9.75
CA GLU A 393 -26.89 33.72 -11.12
C GLU A 393 -25.65 33.87 -12.02
N ARG A 394 -24.54 34.40 -11.50
CA ARG A 394 -23.28 34.47 -12.22
C ARG A 394 -22.71 33.06 -12.49
N LEU A 395 -22.77 32.16 -11.54
CA LEU A 395 -22.35 30.77 -11.69
C LEU A 395 -23.18 30.07 -12.77
N ARG A 396 -24.50 30.17 -12.69
CA ARG A 396 -25.45 29.62 -13.67
C ARG A 396 -25.13 30.08 -15.09
N THR A 397 -25.08 31.40 -15.28
CA THR A 397 -24.87 32.03 -16.60
C THR A 397 -23.47 31.74 -17.13
N SER A 398 -22.47 31.62 -16.27
CA SER A 398 -21.09 31.26 -16.68
C SER A 398 -21.00 29.86 -17.30
N VAL A 399 -21.78 28.91 -16.78
CA VAL A 399 -21.85 27.55 -17.33
C VAL A 399 -22.64 27.54 -18.64
N GLU A 400 -23.83 28.18 -18.68
CA GLU A 400 -24.63 28.29 -19.90
C GLU A 400 -23.83 28.94 -21.04
N ALA A 401 -23.06 29.98 -20.74
CA ALA A 401 -22.19 30.68 -21.71
C ALA A 401 -21.03 29.82 -22.29
N LEU A 402 -20.74 28.65 -21.71
CA LEU A 402 -19.77 27.72 -22.29
C LEU A 402 -20.28 27.11 -23.61
N LEU A 403 -21.60 27.17 -23.88
CA LEU A 403 -22.23 26.62 -25.08
C LEU A 403 -21.79 25.18 -25.39
N ILE A 404 -21.62 24.36 -24.35
CA ILE A 404 -21.30 22.94 -24.50
C ILE A 404 -22.60 22.26 -24.99
N ARG A 405 -22.56 21.74 -26.22
CA ARG A 405 -23.73 21.04 -26.81
C ARG A 405 -24.12 19.85 -25.94
N HIS A 406 -25.42 19.77 -25.58
CA HIS A 406 -25.99 18.68 -24.81
C HIS A 406 -26.45 17.52 -25.72
N ALA A 407 -26.79 16.38 -25.10
CA ALA A 407 -27.37 15.23 -25.80
C ALA A 407 -28.73 15.60 -26.45
N PRO A 408 -29.08 14.99 -27.59
CA PRO A 408 -30.40 15.15 -28.20
C PRO A 408 -31.52 14.67 -27.26
N GLY A 409 -32.67 15.36 -27.28
CA GLY A 409 -33.86 14.96 -26.52
C GLY A 409 -33.80 15.36 -25.03
N VAL A 410 -32.96 16.28 -24.66
CA VAL A 410 -32.99 17.01 -23.38
C VAL A 410 -33.67 18.38 -23.57
N GLU A 411 -34.09 18.99 -22.45
CA GLU A 411 -34.85 20.25 -22.46
C GLU A 411 -34.05 21.44 -23.01
N ARG A 412 -32.73 21.38 -22.97
CA ARG A 412 -31.81 22.44 -23.41
C ARG A 412 -30.74 21.88 -24.35
N ASP A 413 -30.41 22.62 -25.41
CA ASP A 413 -29.39 22.24 -26.40
C ASP A 413 -27.97 22.36 -25.85
N VAL A 414 -27.80 23.03 -24.71
CA VAL A 414 -26.48 23.23 -24.07
C VAL A 414 -26.52 22.77 -22.61
N VAL A 415 -25.34 22.39 -22.13
CA VAL A 415 -25.14 22.01 -20.72
C VAL A 415 -25.41 23.20 -19.82
N THR A 416 -26.24 22.98 -18.81
CA THR A 416 -26.61 23.95 -17.80
C THR A 416 -26.43 23.40 -16.40
N VAL A 417 -26.63 24.23 -15.38
CA VAL A 417 -26.59 23.82 -13.96
C VAL A 417 -27.81 24.32 -13.23
N SER A 418 -28.30 23.53 -12.31
CA SER A 418 -29.29 23.92 -11.30
C SER A 418 -28.60 24.20 -9.97
N LEU A 419 -29.08 25.20 -9.21
CA LEU A 419 -28.42 25.60 -7.98
C LEU A 419 -29.47 25.72 -6.84
N GLY A 420 -29.04 25.27 -5.65
CA GLY A 420 -29.79 25.47 -4.41
C GLY A 420 -28.97 26.32 -3.44
N ILE A 421 -29.58 27.36 -2.91
CA ILE A 421 -28.95 28.37 -2.06
C ILE A 421 -29.52 28.28 -0.65
N SER A 422 -28.63 28.29 0.35
CA SER A 422 -29.03 28.45 1.75
C SER A 422 -28.10 29.45 2.43
N VAL A 423 -28.64 30.29 3.30
CA VAL A 423 -27.90 31.34 4.03
C VAL A 423 -28.38 31.40 5.46
N ALA A 424 -27.47 31.45 6.41
CA ALA A 424 -27.82 31.63 7.82
C ALA A 424 -26.77 32.42 8.60
N GLN A 425 -27.21 32.96 9.73
CA GLN A 425 -26.27 33.44 10.75
C GLN A 425 -25.51 32.27 11.35
N ALA A 426 -24.18 32.33 11.32
CA ALA A 426 -23.32 31.26 11.79
C ALA A 426 -23.52 30.87 13.27
N ALA A 427 -24.03 31.82 14.07
CA ALA A 427 -24.35 31.62 15.50
C ALA A 427 -25.65 30.82 15.73
N LEU A 428 -26.53 30.74 14.74
CA LEU A 428 -27.91 30.22 14.88
C LEU A 428 -28.16 28.95 14.07
N THR A 429 -27.15 28.35 13.45
CA THR A 429 -27.33 27.18 12.58
C THR A 429 -26.25 26.12 12.78
N LEU A 430 -26.60 24.87 12.47
CA LEU A 430 -25.69 23.78 12.32
C LEU A 430 -25.29 23.63 10.84
N GLY A 431 -24.09 23.17 10.59
CA GLY A 431 -23.60 22.98 9.22
C GLY A 431 -24.45 22.01 8.39
N GLU A 432 -24.97 20.97 9.03
CA GLU A 432 -25.86 19.98 8.40
C GLU A 432 -27.19 20.60 7.97
N GLU A 433 -27.80 21.46 8.80
CA GLU A 433 -29.04 22.15 8.48
C GLU A 433 -28.90 23.09 7.26
N LEU A 434 -27.73 23.75 7.16
CA LEU A 434 -27.42 24.64 6.04
C LEU A 434 -27.26 23.83 4.74
N LEU A 435 -26.61 22.68 4.82
CA LEU A 435 -26.41 21.77 3.69
C LEU A 435 -27.75 21.16 3.21
N GLU A 436 -28.58 20.67 4.14
CA GLU A 436 -29.91 20.11 3.82
C GLU A 436 -30.82 21.12 3.20
N ALA A 437 -30.84 22.39 3.66
CA ALA A 437 -31.64 23.43 3.06
C ALA A 437 -31.19 23.75 1.63
N ALA A 438 -29.88 23.80 1.39
CA ALA A 438 -29.37 23.98 0.03
C ALA A 438 -29.72 22.82 -0.90
N ASP A 439 -29.72 21.57 -0.39
CA ASP A 439 -30.11 20.37 -1.16
C ASP A 439 -31.60 20.40 -1.53
N ARG A 440 -32.50 20.75 -0.58
CA ARG A 440 -33.92 20.92 -0.86
C ARG A 440 -34.18 22.04 -1.89
N ALA A 441 -33.45 23.15 -1.79
CA ALA A 441 -33.49 24.22 -2.76
C ALA A 441 -33.04 23.77 -4.16
N LEU A 442 -31.96 22.97 -4.24
CA LEU A 442 -31.50 22.38 -5.51
C LEU A 442 -32.54 21.45 -6.12
N TYR A 443 -33.16 20.60 -5.29
CA TYR A 443 -34.25 19.74 -5.76
C TYR A 443 -35.40 20.55 -6.33
N ALA A 444 -35.82 21.66 -5.67
CA ALA A 444 -36.83 22.58 -6.16
C ALA A 444 -36.41 23.23 -7.49
N ALA A 445 -35.15 23.61 -7.66
CA ALA A 445 -34.66 24.16 -8.92
C ALA A 445 -34.73 23.13 -10.07
N LYS A 446 -34.38 21.88 -9.81
CA LYS A 446 -34.54 20.80 -10.80
C LYS A 446 -36.01 20.56 -11.17
N ALA A 447 -36.92 20.63 -10.20
CA ALA A 447 -38.35 20.48 -10.44
C ALA A 447 -38.97 21.68 -11.18
N ALA A 448 -38.43 22.87 -11.02
CA ALA A 448 -38.90 24.10 -11.69
C ALA A 448 -38.47 24.24 -13.16
N GLY A 449 -37.84 23.21 -13.76
CA GLY A 449 -37.41 23.18 -15.17
C GLY A 449 -35.91 23.38 -15.38
N ARG A 450 -35.14 23.20 -14.34
CA ARG A 450 -33.66 23.27 -14.37
C ARG A 450 -33.11 24.63 -14.84
N ASN A 451 -31.77 24.73 -14.99
CA ASN A 451 -31.11 25.98 -15.38
C ASN A 451 -31.57 27.20 -14.59
N CYS A 452 -31.77 27.04 -13.31
CA CYS A 452 -32.21 28.09 -12.40
C CYS A 452 -31.64 27.85 -11.00
N TRP A 453 -31.83 28.81 -10.13
CA TRP A 453 -31.53 28.66 -8.72
C TRP A 453 -32.76 28.85 -7.85
N MET A 454 -32.80 28.19 -6.71
CA MET A 454 -33.81 28.37 -5.66
C MET A 454 -33.12 28.65 -4.33
N PHE A 455 -33.85 29.29 -3.43
CA PHE A 455 -33.38 29.63 -2.09
C PHE A 455 -34.27 28.98 -1.03
N GLU A 456 -33.65 28.40 -0.02
CA GLU A 456 -34.34 27.94 1.17
C GLU A 456 -33.52 28.30 2.43
N ALA A 457 -34.13 28.91 3.42
CA ALA A 457 -33.51 29.20 4.70
C ALA A 457 -33.50 27.93 5.56
N PRO A 458 -32.38 27.62 6.25
CA PRO A 458 -32.37 26.50 7.20
C PRO A 458 -33.31 26.83 8.39
N PRO A 459 -33.83 25.80 9.05
CA PRO A 459 -34.59 25.99 10.27
C PRO A 459 -33.72 26.68 11.32
N ARG A 460 -34.30 27.57 12.14
CA ARG A 460 -33.56 28.18 13.24
C ARG A 460 -33.34 27.13 14.32
N ALA A 461 -32.11 26.91 14.74
CA ALA A 461 -31.74 25.92 15.77
C ALA A 461 -32.55 26.04 17.08
N PHE A 462 -33.09 27.23 17.35
CA PHE A 462 -33.95 27.48 18.52
C PHE A 462 -35.38 26.90 18.36
N GLU A 463 -35.88 26.78 17.15
CA GLU A 463 -37.22 26.19 16.89
C GLU A 463 -37.18 24.67 16.93
N ALA A 464 -36.06 24.04 16.55
CA ALA A 464 -35.88 22.59 16.61
C ALA A 464 -35.83 22.08 18.05
N VAL A 465 -35.22 22.80 18.99
CA VAL A 465 -35.16 22.44 20.41
C VAL A 465 -36.56 22.54 21.05
N VAL A 466 -37.37 23.53 20.66
CA VAL A 466 -38.72 23.69 21.18
C VAL A 466 -39.67 22.62 20.58
N ALA A 467 -39.55 22.30 19.30
CA ALA A 467 -40.34 21.25 18.65
C ALA A 467 -39.99 19.84 19.19
N GLY A 468 -38.71 19.55 19.43
CA GLY A 468 -38.29 18.28 20.03
C GLY A 468 -38.70 18.09 21.49
N SER A 469 -38.80 19.18 22.27
CA SER A 469 -39.31 19.14 23.65
C SER A 469 -40.82 18.97 23.76
N ILE A 470 -41.59 19.42 22.75
CA ILE A 470 -43.05 19.24 22.73
C ILE A 470 -43.44 17.80 22.34
N LEU A 471 -42.65 17.13 21.46
CA LEU A 471 -42.87 15.72 21.10
C LEU A 471 -42.41 14.72 22.15
N ALA A 472 -41.58 15.14 23.08
CA ALA A 472 -41.12 14.27 24.20
C ALA A 472 -42.02 14.33 25.43
N THR A 473 -43.11 15.16 25.39
CA THR A 473 -44.07 15.36 26.50
C THR A 473 -45.51 14.96 26.14
N GLN A 474 -45.70 14.26 25.04
CA GLN A 474 -46.92 13.51 24.71
C GLN A 474 -46.61 12.01 24.63
#